data_dc3f9ce06b9acc2873582c52cea06d0c
#
_entry.id   dc3f9ce06b9acc2873582c52cea06d0c
#
_cell.length_a   1.000
_cell.length_b   1.000
_cell.length_c   1.000
_cell.angle_alpha   90.00
_cell.angle_beta   90.00
_cell.angle_gamma   90.00
#
_symmetry.space_group_name_H-M   'P 1'
#
loop_
_entity.id
_entity.type
_entity.pdbx_description
1 polymer ?
#
loop_
_entity_poly.entity_id
_entity_poly.type
_entity_poly.pdbx_seq_one_letter_code
_entity_poly.pdbx_strand_id
1 'polypeptide(L)'
;MKDNYKRMSVKWILILVLGVCNLSIAQKKVIAYIPNWVDLNAFSATIQYSKLTHINIAFENPDANGYLSFNSGSNTIINAAHAQNVKVFVSLGGGSVSEGGAIRDNYFNLITPANRTAFVQKIYDYVVAHNFDGVDVDLEGPAINGDYGGFVIALANKLHANGKLISAALSEGYGGANVPSSTFAAYDWINIMAYDATGPWAPNNPGQHSPYSMAVNQFNYWTGRGLPAAKAIIGLPFYGYGFGASANQGISYANIVAQYPGAENLDQVGNTIYYNGIPTIKQKTTFAIQNAGGVMIWELSQDATGSKSLLTAVNQVITGSNPPGTGTLIQAENYNTMSGVQTEATTDTGGGLNVGYCDTGDWMAYYNINFPTSGNYVIEYRVASAVNGAKLSSDLNAGTIQLGAVNVPNTGGWQNWQTVSQTVNVNAGTYNFGIYIQTSGVNLNWFRITKSGSALAAKSAPADKIQSLTIYPNPTESELSFSADVSGGNVSIINTEGGATVSTQTVSNNSIDVSTLKSGIYLISVEKDGIKTVRRFIKK
;
A
#
# COMPACT_ATOMS: atom_id res chain seq x y z
N MET A 1 -27.70 41.96 -74.70
CA MET A 1 -27.21 42.26 -73.35
C MET A 1 -27.46 41.04 -72.49
N LYS A 2 -26.43 40.28 -72.16
CA LYS A 2 -26.50 39.00 -71.41
C LYS A 2 -25.90 39.22 -70.03
N ASP A 3 -26.71 39.13 -68.98
CA ASP A 3 -26.29 39.24 -67.62
C ASP A 3 -25.73 37.86 -67.15
N ASN A 4 -24.46 37.91 -66.70
CA ASN A 4 -23.79 36.78 -66.10
C ASN A 4 -24.00 36.82 -64.57
N TYR A 5 -24.85 35.92 -64.03
CA TYR A 5 -24.89 35.66 -62.58
C TYR A 5 -23.83 34.63 -62.22
N LYS A 6 -22.79 35.07 -61.49
CA LYS A 6 -21.84 34.19 -60.80
C LYS A 6 -22.51 33.59 -59.59
N ARG A 7 -22.72 32.27 -59.59
CA ARG A 7 -23.09 31.50 -58.37
C ARG A 7 -21.88 31.41 -57.44
N MET A 8 -21.95 32.04 -56.29
CA MET A 8 -21.05 31.80 -55.14
C MET A 8 -21.54 30.57 -54.40
N SER A 9 -20.77 29.46 -54.44
CA SER A 9 -20.99 28.28 -53.63
C SER A 9 -20.41 28.52 -52.22
N VAL A 10 -21.30 28.67 -51.22
CA VAL A 10 -20.93 28.70 -49.83
C VAL A 10 -20.66 27.25 -49.40
N LYS A 11 -19.39 26.89 -49.19
CA LYS A 11 -18.99 25.64 -48.54
C LYS A 11 -19.20 25.80 -47.04
N TRP A 12 -20.18 25.10 -46.49
CA TRP A 12 -20.35 24.93 -45.07
C TRP A 12 -19.27 23.96 -44.57
N ILE A 13 -18.27 24.47 -43.85
CA ILE A 13 -17.32 23.63 -43.11
C ILE A 13 -18.01 23.30 -41.79
N LEU A 14 -18.49 22.04 -41.72
CA LEU A 14 -18.99 21.46 -40.47
C LEU A 14 -17.79 21.12 -39.60
N ILE A 15 -17.45 21.97 -38.62
CA ILE A 15 -16.46 21.69 -37.59
C ILE A 15 -17.13 20.73 -36.58
N LEU A 16 -16.85 19.45 -36.72
CA LEU A 16 -17.21 18.42 -35.73
C LEU A 16 -16.29 18.60 -34.51
N VAL A 17 -16.74 19.34 -33.50
CA VAL A 17 -16.08 19.38 -32.20
C VAL A 17 -16.34 18.03 -31.52
N LEU A 18 -15.41 17.10 -31.67
CA LEU A 18 -15.34 15.89 -30.85
C LEU A 18 -15.02 16.34 -29.41
N GLY A 19 -16.05 16.50 -28.61
CA GLY A 19 -15.93 16.62 -27.17
C GLY A 19 -15.32 15.32 -26.64
N VAL A 20 -14.01 15.30 -26.44
CA VAL A 20 -13.36 14.28 -25.63
C VAL A 20 -13.85 14.50 -24.21
N CYS A 21 -14.91 13.78 -23.82
CA CYS A 21 -15.23 13.60 -22.41
C CYS A 21 -14.03 12.89 -21.77
N ASN A 22 -13.08 13.68 -21.26
CA ASN A 22 -12.15 13.17 -20.27
C ASN A 22 -13.02 12.71 -19.08
N LEU A 23 -13.35 11.44 -19.00
CA LEU A 23 -13.78 10.81 -17.77
C LEU A 23 -12.61 10.96 -16.80
N SER A 24 -12.58 12.08 -16.10
CA SER A 24 -11.67 12.29 -14.99
C SER A 24 -12.07 11.26 -13.94
N ILE A 25 -11.39 10.11 -13.93
CA ILE A 25 -11.48 9.16 -12.80
C ILE A 25 -11.01 9.97 -11.60
N ALA A 26 -11.94 10.29 -10.69
CA ALA A 26 -11.62 11.06 -9.50
C ALA A 26 -10.46 10.35 -8.77
N GLN A 27 -9.38 11.08 -8.57
CA GLN A 27 -8.20 10.56 -7.88
C GLN A 27 -8.62 9.99 -6.52
N LYS A 28 -8.25 8.73 -6.26
CA LYS A 28 -8.49 8.11 -4.96
C LYS A 28 -7.75 8.86 -3.86
N LYS A 29 -8.42 9.07 -2.74
CA LYS A 29 -7.84 9.79 -1.61
C LYS A 29 -6.84 8.90 -0.87
N VAL A 30 -5.71 9.48 -0.46
CA VAL A 30 -4.77 8.93 0.52
C VAL A 30 -4.64 9.98 1.61
N ILE A 31 -5.28 9.70 2.73
CA ILE A 31 -5.39 10.62 3.87
C ILE A 31 -4.52 10.09 4.99
N ALA A 32 -3.69 10.93 5.60
CA ALA A 32 -2.88 10.52 6.75
C ALA A 32 -3.18 11.42 7.95
N TYR A 33 -3.42 10.79 9.11
CA TYR A 33 -3.41 11.51 10.38
C TYR A 33 -1.98 11.73 10.85
N ILE A 34 -1.71 12.93 11.34
CA ILE A 34 -0.45 13.31 11.98
C ILE A 34 -0.79 13.85 13.36
N PRO A 35 -0.32 13.18 14.44
CA PRO A 35 -0.58 13.64 15.80
C PRO A 35 0.19 14.92 16.12
N ASN A 36 -0.47 15.89 16.77
CA ASN A 36 0.15 17.17 17.13
C ASN A 36 1.05 17.10 18.38
N TRP A 37 1.15 15.94 19.01
CA TRP A 37 2.04 15.67 20.15
C TRP A 37 3.42 15.13 19.76
N VAL A 38 3.70 14.92 18.46
CA VAL A 38 5.05 14.68 17.95
C VAL A 38 5.74 16.01 17.63
N ASP A 39 7.05 16.00 17.48
CA ASP A 39 7.77 17.17 16.96
C ASP A 39 7.42 17.35 15.46
N LEU A 40 6.40 18.18 15.19
CA LEU A 40 5.88 18.42 13.84
C LEU A 40 6.94 19.04 12.91
N ASN A 41 7.86 19.84 13.43
CA ASN A 41 8.92 20.45 12.63
C ASN A 41 9.92 19.38 12.14
N ALA A 42 10.37 18.52 13.04
CA ALA A 42 11.27 17.42 12.68
C ALA A 42 10.55 16.39 11.81
N PHE A 43 9.31 16.04 12.15
CA PHE A 43 8.54 15.03 11.42
C PHE A 43 8.21 15.45 9.98
N SER A 44 7.92 16.73 9.73
CA SER A 44 7.63 17.27 8.41
C SER A 44 8.70 16.91 7.36
N ALA A 45 9.97 16.89 7.75
CA ALA A 45 11.08 16.56 6.86
C ALA A 45 11.10 15.07 6.43
N THR A 46 10.39 14.20 7.13
CA THR A 46 10.34 12.75 6.85
C THR A 46 9.12 12.35 6.01
N ILE A 47 8.12 13.23 5.90
CA ILE A 47 6.86 12.94 5.22
C ILE A 47 7.05 12.88 3.71
N GLN A 48 6.55 11.81 3.11
CA GLN A 48 6.52 11.64 1.66
C GLN A 48 5.22 12.23 1.08
N TYR A 49 5.11 13.55 1.07
CA TYR A 49 3.91 14.29 0.67
C TYR A 49 3.37 13.86 -0.71
N SER A 50 4.24 13.55 -1.67
CA SER A 50 3.85 13.11 -3.01
C SER A 50 3.02 11.81 -3.04
N LYS A 51 2.97 11.08 -1.93
CA LYS A 51 2.16 9.86 -1.76
C LYS A 51 0.82 10.13 -1.08
N LEU A 52 0.56 11.36 -0.66
CA LEU A 52 -0.64 11.77 0.06
C LEU A 52 -1.50 12.71 -0.79
N THR A 53 -2.77 12.76 -0.51
CA THR A 53 -3.70 13.76 -1.05
C THR A 53 -4.19 14.71 0.03
N HIS A 54 -4.29 14.21 1.27
CA HIS A 54 -4.78 14.96 2.43
C HIS A 54 -3.98 14.58 3.68
N ILE A 55 -3.90 15.51 4.60
CA ILE A 55 -3.36 15.34 5.95
C ILE A 55 -4.40 15.86 6.95
N ASN A 56 -4.67 15.08 8.00
CA ASN A 56 -5.46 15.51 9.16
C ASN A 56 -4.51 15.70 10.34
N ILE A 57 -4.32 16.94 10.83
CA ILE A 57 -3.52 17.20 12.04
C ILE A 57 -4.43 16.96 13.25
N ALA A 58 -4.07 16.01 14.09
CA ALA A 58 -4.87 15.50 15.19
C ALA A 58 -4.15 15.72 16.54
N PHE A 59 -4.73 16.36 17.53
CA PHE A 59 -6.07 16.94 17.57
C PHE A 59 -5.99 18.36 18.13
N GLU A 60 -6.92 19.23 17.68
CA GLU A 60 -7.12 20.52 18.30
C GLU A 60 -8.53 20.57 18.90
N ASN A 61 -8.64 20.86 20.18
CA ASN A 61 -9.89 20.78 20.94
C ASN A 61 -10.28 22.12 21.57
N PRO A 62 -11.59 22.41 21.73
CA PRO A 62 -12.05 23.69 22.25
C PRO A 62 -11.90 23.80 23.78
N ASP A 63 -11.59 25.00 24.25
CA ASP A 63 -11.83 25.42 25.62
C ASP A 63 -13.35 25.61 25.88
N ALA A 64 -13.71 25.96 27.11
CA ALA A 64 -15.10 26.21 27.49
C ALA A 64 -15.77 27.37 26.71
N ASN A 65 -14.98 28.27 26.13
CA ASN A 65 -15.44 29.37 25.30
C ASN A 65 -15.49 29.02 23.80
N GLY A 66 -15.01 27.83 23.40
CA GLY A 66 -15.00 27.35 22.02
C GLY A 66 -13.79 27.81 21.20
N TYR A 67 -12.71 28.27 21.83
CA TYR A 67 -11.44 28.53 21.14
C TYR A 67 -10.62 27.27 21.08
N LEU A 68 -10.14 26.91 19.87
CA LEU A 68 -9.29 25.74 19.66
C LEU A 68 -7.84 26.04 20.10
N SER A 69 -7.18 25.03 20.62
CA SER A 69 -5.71 25.05 20.80
C SER A 69 -5.02 25.17 19.43
N PHE A 70 -3.72 25.51 19.43
CA PHE A 70 -2.92 25.52 18.22
C PHE A 70 -1.46 25.17 18.50
N ASN A 71 -1.00 24.08 17.91
CA ASN A 71 0.42 23.77 17.87
C ASN A 71 1.06 24.49 16.67
N SER A 72 1.98 25.45 16.94
CA SER A 72 2.63 26.26 15.89
C SER A 72 3.46 25.44 14.90
N GLY A 73 3.93 24.23 15.28
CA GLY A 73 4.59 23.28 14.39
C GLY A 73 3.69 22.83 13.21
N SER A 74 2.36 22.95 13.36
CA SER A 74 1.40 22.68 12.27
C SER A 74 1.65 23.54 11.04
N ASN A 75 2.16 24.76 11.20
CA ASN A 75 2.50 25.63 10.06
C ASN A 75 3.55 25.01 9.14
N THR A 76 4.52 24.27 9.69
CA THR A 76 5.56 23.59 8.90
C THR A 76 4.94 22.51 8.03
N ILE A 77 4.02 21.70 8.60
CA ILE A 77 3.28 20.68 7.86
C ILE A 77 2.39 21.30 6.77
N ILE A 78 1.60 22.33 7.12
CA ILE A 78 0.69 23.02 6.19
C ILE A 78 1.44 23.59 4.98
N ASN A 79 2.53 24.33 5.23
CA ASN A 79 3.31 24.94 4.15
C ASN A 79 3.95 23.88 3.24
N ALA A 80 4.53 22.82 3.81
CA ALA A 80 5.15 21.76 3.03
C ALA A 80 4.11 20.94 2.23
N ALA A 81 2.95 20.66 2.80
CA ALA A 81 1.84 19.97 2.15
C ALA A 81 1.29 20.79 0.97
N HIS A 82 0.99 22.06 1.19
CA HIS A 82 0.47 22.97 0.16
C HIS A 82 1.45 23.13 -1.01
N ALA A 83 2.76 23.18 -0.74
CA ALA A 83 3.79 23.23 -1.80
C ALA A 83 3.76 21.99 -2.72
N GLN A 84 3.11 20.91 -2.29
CA GLN A 84 2.94 19.65 -3.03
C GLN A 84 1.48 19.35 -3.40
N ASN A 85 0.59 20.35 -3.32
CA ASN A 85 -0.85 20.22 -3.58
C ASN A 85 -1.57 19.20 -2.68
N VAL A 86 -1.06 18.97 -1.48
CA VAL A 86 -1.71 18.14 -0.45
C VAL A 86 -2.53 19.05 0.46
N LYS A 87 -3.80 18.73 0.65
CA LYS A 87 -4.72 19.48 1.51
C LYS A 87 -4.48 19.15 2.98
N VAL A 88 -4.66 20.12 3.87
CA VAL A 88 -4.47 19.93 5.30
C VAL A 88 -5.74 20.32 6.07
N PHE A 89 -6.20 19.41 6.90
CA PHE A 89 -7.37 19.57 7.76
C PHE A 89 -6.92 19.62 9.22
N VAL A 90 -7.65 20.38 10.02
CA VAL A 90 -7.59 20.22 11.47
C VAL A 90 -8.60 19.18 11.89
N SER A 91 -8.18 18.18 12.69
CA SER A 91 -9.07 17.18 13.28
C SER A 91 -9.47 17.60 14.69
N LEU A 92 -10.77 17.52 14.96
CA LEU A 92 -11.42 17.91 16.22
C LEU A 92 -11.90 16.65 16.94
N GLY A 93 -11.59 16.50 18.21
CA GLY A 93 -12.07 15.36 19.00
C GLY A 93 -10.99 14.40 19.39
N GLY A 94 -11.10 13.17 18.91
CA GLY A 94 -10.24 12.04 19.22
C GLY A 94 -10.67 11.25 20.45
N GLY A 95 -9.98 10.15 20.74
CA GLY A 95 -10.33 9.21 21.81
C GLY A 95 -10.46 9.83 23.19
N SER A 96 -9.67 10.86 23.53
CA SER A 96 -9.75 11.55 24.82
C SER A 96 -11.12 12.21 25.08
N VAL A 97 -11.84 12.61 24.01
CA VAL A 97 -13.20 13.15 24.13
C VAL A 97 -14.19 12.04 24.48
N SER A 98 -13.96 10.83 23.97
CA SER A 98 -14.79 9.65 24.27
C SER A 98 -14.66 9.19 25.72
N GLU A 99 -13.50 9.39 26.35
CA GLU A 99 -13.24 9.03 27.74
C GLU A 99 -13.98 9.94 28.73
N GLY A 100 -14.40 11.15 28.32
CA GLY A 100 -15.11 12.11 29.15
C GLY A 100 -14.25 13.28 29.61
N GLY A 101 -14.73 13.97 30.67
CA GLY A 101 -14.04 15.12 31.25
C GLY A 101 -14.30 16.44 30.51
N ALA A 102 -13.54 17.46 30.88
CA ALA A 102 -13.81 18.85 30.50
C ALA A 102 -13.91 19.08 28.98
N ILE A 103 -13.12 18.38 28.17
CA ILE A 103 -13.14 18.55 26.71
C ILE A 103 -14.49 18.07 26.15
N ARG A 104 -14.97 16.89 26.57
CA ARG A 104 -16.29 16.40 26.16
C ARG A 104 -17.41 17.31 26.64
N ASP A 105 -17.33 17.79 27.87
CA ASP A 105 -18.32 18.70 28.43
C ASP A 105 -18.36 20.03 27.65
N ASN A 106 -17.20 20.53 27.22
CA ASN A 106 -17.12 21.69 26.32
C ASN A 106 -17.84 21.42 25.01
N TYR A 107 -17.60 20.28 24.34
CA TYR A 107 -18.33 19.92 23.13
C TYR A 107 -19.83 19.85 23.37
N PHE A 108 -20.28 19.20 24.45
CA PHE A 108 -21.70 19.05 24.76
C PHE A 108 -22.40 20.41 24.95
N ASN A 109 -21.72 21.37 25.55
CA ASN A 109 -22.23 22.73 25.67
C ASN A 109 -22.21 23.50 24.34
N LEU A 110 -21.09 23.43 23.61
CA LEU A 110 -20.83 24.24 22.42
C LEU A 110 -21.66 23.81 21.19
N ILE A 111 -21.99 22.52 21.04
CA ILE A 111 -22.75 22.01 19.91
C ILE A 111 -24.28 22.09 20.09
N THR A 112 -24.76 22.54 21.24
CA THR A 112 -26.21 22.77 21.48
C THR A 112 -26.81 23.78 20.50
N PRO A 113 -28.11 23.76 20.21
CA PRO A 113 -28.76 24.74 19.34
C PRO A 113 -28.49 26.20 19.72
N ALA A 114 -28.36 26.49 21.01
CA ALA A 114 -28.09 27.84 21.51
C ALA A 114 -26.66 28.34 21.21
N ASN A 115 -25.65 27.47 21.28
CA ASN A 115 -24.24 27.86 21.20
C ASN A 115 -23.59 27.53 19.85
N ARG A 116 -24.18 26.60 19.12
CA ARG A 116 -23.65 26.01 17.87
C ARG A 116 -23.20 27.06 16.85
N THR A 117 -24.03 28.08 16.60
CA THR A 117 -23.72 29.11 15.60
C THR A 117 -22.44 29.87 15.93
N ALA A 118 -22.25 30.24 17.18
CA ALA A 118 -21.06 30.93 17.65
C ALA A 118 -19.82 30.01 17.59
N PHE A 119 -19.96 28.74 17.97
CA PHE A 119 -18.88 27.76 17.92
C PHE A 119 -18.45 27.46 16.48
N VAL A 120 -19.38 27.23 15.57
CA VAL A 120 -19.11 27.05 14.14
C VAL A 120 -18.37 28.23 13.54
N GLN A 121 -18.73 29.46 13.92
CA GLN A 121 -17.99 30.65 13.47
C GLN A 121 -16.55 30.64 13.98
N LYS A 122 -16.29 30.29 15.23
CA LYS A 122 -14.92 30.21 15.79
C LYS A 122 -14.09 29.14 15.10
N ILE A 123 -14.67 27.96 14.83
CA ILE A 123 -13.98 26.92 14.03
C ILE A 123 -13.61 27.44 12.65
N TYR A 124 -14.54 28.11 11.96
CA TYR A 124 -14.27 28.69 10.65
C TYR A 124 -13.15 29.75 10.70
N ASP A 125 -13.22 30.67 11.68
CA ASP A 125 -12.20 31.71 11.86
C ASP A 125 -10.82 31.09 12.10
N TYR A 126 -10.75 30.02 12.91
CA TYR A 126 -9.53 29.23 13.14
C TYR A 126 -8.99 28.61 11.83
N VAL A 127 -9.85 27.94 11.05
CA VAL A 127 -9.47 27.34 9.77
C VAL A 127 -8.85 28.37 8.82
N VAL A 128 -9.44 29.56 8.76
CA VAL A 128 -8.93 30.65 7.92
C VAL A 128 -7.62 31.22 8.47
N ALA A 129 -7.55 31.51 9.77
CA ALA A 129 -6.40 32.11 10.41
C ALA A 129 -5.13 31.24 10.29
N HIS A 130 -5.31 29.93 10.30
CA HIS A 130 -4.20 28.95 10.24
C HIS A 130 -4.05 28.27 8.87
N ASN A 131 -4.77 28.75 7.85
CA ASN A 131 -4.65 28.28 6.46
C ASN A 131 -4.94 26.78 6.27
N PHE A 132 -5.87 26.21 7.05
CA PHE A 132 -6.38 24.87 6.80
C PHE A 132 -7.36 24.83 5.62
N ASP A 133 -7.43 23.69 4.92
CA ASP A 133 -8.37 23.45 3.81
C ASP A 133 -9.74 22.96 4.28
N GLY A 134 -9.85 22.51 5.51
CA GLY A 134 -11.09 21.99 6.06
C GLY A 134 -10.98 21.52 7.51
N VAL A 135 -12.04 20.88 7.95
CA VAL A 135 -12.17 20.30 9.29
C VAL A 135 -12.50 18.83 9.18
N ASP A 136 -11.86 18.03 10.02
CA ASP A 136 -12.22 16.64 10.26
C ASP A 136 -12.88 16.54 11.64
N VAL A 137 -14.05 15.90 11.74
CA VAL A 137 -14.81 15.75 12.99
C VAL A 137 -14.62 14.32 13.50
N ASP A 138 -13.79 14.16 14.50
CA ASP A 138 -13.47 12.88 15.13
C ASP A 138 -14.09 12.79 16.53
N LEU A 139 -15.42 12.94 16.60
CA LEU A 139 -16.19 12.71 17.81
C LEU A 139 -16.69 11.26 17.83
N GLU A 140 -16.33 10.53 18.88
CA GLU A 140 -16.49 9.09 18.93
C GLU A 140 -17.37 8.66 20.11
N GLY A 141 -17.95 7.46 20.01
CA GLY A 141 -18.65 6.80 21.09
C GLY A 141 -19.68 7.69 21.80
N PRO A 142 -19.52 7.89 23.13
CA PRO A 142 -20.42 8.74 23.91
C PRO A 142 -20.40 10.22 23.52
N ALA A 143 -19.39 10.70 22.79
CA ALA A 143 -19.33 12.08 22.31
C ALA A 143 -20.33 12.37 21.18
N ILE A 144 -20.85 11.34 20.52
CA ILE A 144 -21.91 11.47 19.51
C ILE A 144 -23.27 11.48 20.21
N ASN A 145 -23.74 12.68 20.55
CA ASN A 145 -25.02 12.92 21.22
C ASN A 145 -26.11 13.41 20.26
N GLY A 146 -27.28 13.76 20.78
CA GLY A 146 -28.43 14.23 19.98
C GLY A 146 -28.20 15.53 19.20
N ASP A 147 -27.22 16.35 19.59
CA ASP A 147 -26.89 17.62 18.95
C ASP A 147 -25.83 17.49 17.85
N TYR A 148 -25.14 16.33 17.78
CA TYR A 148 -24.09 16.04 16.82
C TYR A 148 -24.49 16.33 15.37
N GLY A 149 -25.63 15.78 14.93
CA GLY A 149 -26.10 15.94 13.54
C GLY A 149 -26.34 17.39 13.16
N GLY A 150 -26.96 18.16 14.08
CA GLY A 150 -27.18 19.59 13.87
C GLY A 150 -25.87 20.39 13.82
N PHE A 151 -24.87 20.02 14.63
CA PHE A 151 -23.55 20.63 14.61
C PHE A 151 -22.84 20.38 13.28
N VAL A 152 -22.77 19.13 12.84
CA VAL A 152 -22.13 18.74 11.57
C VAL A 152 -22.74 19.48 10.39
N ILE A 153 -24.08 19.53 10.29
CA ILE A 153 -24.78 20.22 9.20
C ILE A 153 -24.48 21.74 9.22
N ALA A 154 -24.50 22.37 10.39
CA ALA A 154 -24.19 23.78 10.52
C ALA A 154 -22.72 24.10 10.14
N LEU A 155 -21.78 23.25 10.59
CA LEU A 155 -20.36 23.39 10.26
C LEU A 155 -20.12 23.20 8.77
N ALA A 156 -20.70 22.16 8.15
CA ALA A 156 -20.60 21.91 6.71
C ALA A 156 -21.12 23.09 5.89
N ASN A 157 -22.29 23.62 6.22
CA ASN A 157 -22.87 24.78 5.53
C ASN A 157 -21.92 25.99 5.60
N LYS A 158 -21.32 26.26 6.76
CA LYS A 158 -20.37 27.36 6.93
C LYS A 158 -19.11 27.16 6.12
N LEU A 159 -18.53 25.96 6.17
CA LEU A 159 -17.29 25.62 5.45
C LEU A 159 -17.51 25.64 3.94
N HIS A 160 -18.53 24.97 3.42
CA HIS A 160 -18.82 24.89 1.99
C HIS A 160 -19.14 26.25 1.38
N ALA A 161 -19.88 27.11 2.09
CA ALA A 161 -20.14 28.49 1.63
C ALA A 161 -18.87 29.32 1.43
N ASN A 162 -17.74 28.88 1.98
CA ASN A 162 -16.44 29.54 1.91
C ASN A 162 -15.35 28.68 1.24
N GLY A 163 -15.73 27.64 0.48
CA GLY A 163 -14.82 26.79 -0.28
C GLY A 163 -13.93 25.88 0.56
N LYS A 164 -14.29 25.67 1.85
CA LYS A 164 -13.62 24.73 2.75
C LYS A 164 -14.38 23.41 2.81
N LEU A 165 -13.71 22.34 3.19
CA LEU A 165 -14.22 20.97 3.18
C LEU A 165 -14.46 20.46 4.61
N ILE A 166 -15.23 19.38 4.72
CA ILE A 166 -15.50 18.69 5.99
C ILE A 166 -15.44 17.18 5.83
N SER A 167 -14.73 16.51 6.74
CA SER A 167 -14.75 15.06 6.89
C SER A 167 -15.12 14.66 8.32
N ALA A 168 -15.27 13.37 8.56
CA ALA A 168 -15.37 12.81 9.90
C ALA A 168 -14.62 11.48 9.99
N ALA A 169 -14.16 11.10 11.18
CA ALA A 169 -13.72 9.75 11.51
C ALA A 169 -14.84 9.03 12.29
N LEU A 170 -15.28 7.88 11.81
CA LEU A 170 -16.44 7.17 12.37
C LEU A 170 -16.21 5.64 12.37
N SER A 171 -16.73 4.96 13.41
CA SER A 171 -16.71 3.51 13.55
C SER A 171 -18.13 2.98 13.78
N GLU A 172 -18.48 1.85 13.17
CA GLU A 172 -19.75 1.15 13.41
C GLU A 172 -19.93 0.79 14.89
N GLY A 173 -18.92 0.15 15.48
CA GLY A 173 -18.99 -0.42 16.84
C GLY A 173 -18.89 0.60 17.97
N TYR A 174 -18.54 1.85 17.66
CA TYR A 174 -18.30 2.87 18.69
C TYR A 174 -18.97 4.20 18.32
N GLY A 175 -20.23 4.32 18.68
CA GLY A 175 -21.04 5.51 18.44
C GLY A 175 -21.66 5.63 17.05
N GLY A 176 -21.28 4.80 16.08
CA GLY A 176 -21.76 4.91 14.70
C GLY A 176 -23.26 4.82 14.52
N ALA A 177 -23.96 4.05 15.37
CA ALA A 177 -25.41 3.94 15.35
C ALA A 177 -26.11 5.29 15.65
N ASN A 178 -25.48 6.17 16.42
CA ASN A 178 -26.00 7.49 16.81
C ASN A 178 -25.77 8.57 15.74
N VAL A 179 -24.95 8.30 14.71
CA VAL A 179 -24.73 9.25 13.61
C VAL A 179 -25.95 9.31 12.72
N PRO A 180 -26.64 10.45 12.60
CA PRO A 180 -27.82 10.55 11.73
C PRO A 180 -27.42 10.42 10.25
N SER A 181 -28.14 9.60 9.47
CA SER A 181 -27.87 9.45 8.04
C SER A 181 -28.05 10.75 7.25
N SER A 182 -28.83 11.70 7.77
CA SER A 182 -28.96 13.07 7.22
C SER A 182 -27.64 13.84 7.16
N THR A 183 -26.62 13.47 7.95
CA THR A 183 -25.28 14.08 7.92
C THR A 183 -24.43 13.62 6.75
N PHE A 184 -24.75 12.49 6.10
CA PHE A 184 -23.92 11.93 5.01
C PHE A 184 -23.84 12.84 3.79
N ALA A 185 -24.86 13.63 3.53
CA ALA A 185 -24.83 14.64 2.47
C ALA A 185 -23.87 15.80 2.81
N ALA A 186 -23.77 16.14 4.11
CA ALA A 186 -22.96 17.26 4.60
C ALA A 186 -21.46 16.98 4.53
N TYR A 187 -21.02 15.74 4.75
CA TYR A 187 -19.59 15.39 4.63
C TYR A 187 -19.13 15.31 3.18
N ASP A 188 -17.91 15.73 2.93
CA ASP A 188 -17.20 15.45 1.67
C ASP A 188 -16.73 13.99 1.60
N TRP A 189 -16.34 13.42 2.76
CA TRP A 189 -16.09 11.99 2.97
C TRP A 189 -16.12 11.62 4.45
N ILE A 190 -16.16 10.32 4.71
CA ILE A 190 -16.03 9.72 6.05
C ILE A 190 -14.82 8.80 6.07
N ASN A 191 -13.89 9.04 6.99
CA ASN A 191 -12.78 8.18 7.34
C ASN A 191 -13.33 7.03 8.22
N ILE A 192 -13.47 5.85 7.67
CA ILE A 192 -14.04 4.69 8.35
C ILE A 192 -12.95 4.05 9.18
N MET A 193 -13.04 4.11 10.50
CA MET A 193 -12.10 3.50 11.44
C MET A 193 -12.28 1.97 11.47
N ALA A 194 -11.70 1.27 10.50
CA ALA A 194 -11.78 -0.19 10.35
C ALA A 194 -10.67 -0.89 11.14
N TYR A 195 -10.53 -0.55 12.41
CA TYR A 195 -9.53 -1.08 13.35
C TYR A 195 -10.09 -1.03 14.79
N ASP A 196 -9.30 -1.49 15.74
CA ASP A 196 -9.61 -1.54 17.18
C ASP A 196 -10.78 -2.47 17.55
N ALA A 197 -10.93 -3.59 16.79
CA ALA A 197 -11.90 -4.63 17.13
C ALA A 197 -11.59 -5.31 18.49
N THR A 198 -10.33 -5.35 18.87
CA THR A 198 -9.83 -5.83 20.17
C THR A 198 -8.50 -5.14 20.50
N GLY A 199 -8.11 -5.18 21.77
CA GLY A 199 -6.89 -4.55 22.23
C GLY A 199 -6.67 -4.77 23.73
N PRO A 200 -5.75 -4.02 24.39
CA PRO A 200 -5.45 -4.17 25.81
C PRO A 200 -6.66 -4.03 26.75
N TRP A 201 -7.71 -3.35 26.33
CA TRP A 201 -9.00 -3.26 27.06
C TRP A 201 -9.82 -4.56 27.04
N ALA A 202 -9.46 -5.52 26.18
CA ALA A 202 -10.10 -6.83 26.08
C ALA A 202 -9.06 -7.97 26.23
N PRO A 203 -8.36 -8.08 27.37
CA PRO A 203 -7.20 -8.97 27.54
C PRO A 203 -7.54 -10.47 27.40
N ASN A 204 -8.81 -10.82 27.58
CA ASN A 204 -9.31 -12.20 27.41
C ASN A 204 -9.76 -12.51 25.98
N ASN A 205 -9.64 -11.54 25.05
CA ASN A 205 -9.99 -11.70 23.64
C ASN A 205 -8.80 -11.28 22.75
N PRO A 206 -7.64 -11.97 22.86
CA PRO A 206 -6.48 -11.69 22.03
C PRO A 206 -6.78 -12.01 20.56
N GLY A 207 -6.33 -11.13 19.65
CA GLY A 207 -6.56 -11.36 18.23
C GLY A 207 -6.26 -10.15 17.36
N GLN A 208 -6.53 -10.30 16.08
CA GLN A 208 -6.33 -9.24 15.09
C GLN A 208 -7.33 -8.11 15.32
N HIS A 209 -6.82 -6.91 15.62
CA HIS A 209 -7.65 -5.74 15.87
C HIS A 209 -8.19 -5.09 14.59
N SER A 210 -7.63 -5.43 13.42
CA SER A 210 -8.02 -4.86 12.14
C SER A 210 -7.91 -5.90 11.02
N PRO A 211 -8.73 -7.01 11.07
CA PRO A 211 -8.73 -7.99 10.00
C PRO A 211 -9.28 -7.40 8.70
N TYR A 212 -8.94 -8.00 7.55
CA TYR A 212 -9.47 -7.59 6.24
C TYR A 212 -11.00 -7.57 6.21
N SER A 213 -11.65 -8.57 6.81
CA SER A 213 -13.10 -8.66 6.91
C SER A 213 -13.74 -7.45 7.60
N MET A 214 -13.05 -6.85 8.57
CA MET A 214 -13.54 -5.64 9.24
C MET A 214 -13.61 -4.46 8.26
N ALA A 215 -12.63 -4.28 7.39
CA ALA A 215 -12.66 -3.23 6.37
C ALA A 215 -13.86 -3.37 5.44
N VAL A 216 -14.16 -4.61 5.00
CA VAL A 216 -15.32 -4.92 4.16
C VAL A 216 -16.64 -4.70 4.92
N ASN A 217 -16.75 -5.19 6.17
CA ASN A 217 -17.97 -5.08 6.97
C ASN A 217 -18.29 -3.63 7.30
N GLN A 218 -17.32 -2.86 7.74
CA GLN A 218 -17.47 -1.43 8.03
C GLN A 218 -17.88 -0.64 6.76
N PHE A 219 -17.28 -0.91 5.61
CA PHE A 219 -17.71 -0.32 4.35
C PHE A 219 -19.17 -0.64 4.04
N ASN A 220 -19.57 -1.91 4.15
CA ASN A 220 -20.95 -2.35 3.89
C ASN A 220 -21.95 -1.73 4.88
N TYR A 221 -21.57 -1.59 6.15
CA TYR A 221 -22.41 -0.95 7.15
C TYR A 221 -22.74 0.51 6.77
N TRP A 222 -21.72 1.32 6.48
CA TRP A 222 -21.93 2.74 6.15
C TRP A 222 -22.64 2.93 4.82
N THR A 223 -22.26 2.18 3.79
CA THR A 223 -22.92 2.25 2.47
C THR A 223 -24.35 1.72 2.52
N GLY A 224 -24.61 0.67 3.30
CA GLY A 224 -25.96 0.15 3.55
C GLY A 224 -26.88 1.15 4.26
N ARG A 225 -26.31 2.10 5.02
CA ARG A 225 -27.05 3.22 5.63
C ARG A 225 -27.25 4.43 4.69
N GLY A 226 -26.73 4.35 3.47
CA GLY A 226 -26.90 5.38 2.44
C GLY A 226 -25.68 6.31 2.24
N LEU A 227 -24.52 6.01 2.84
CA LEU A 227 -23.29 6.73 2.51
C LEU A 227 -22.87 6.38 1.07
N PRO A 228 -22.69 7.37 0.15
CA PRO A 228 -22.16 7.08 -1.17
C PRO A 228 -20.77 6.44 -1.09
N ALA A 229 -20.53 5.35 -1.82
CA ALA A 229 -19.27 4.60 -1.79
C ALA A 229 -18.04 5.49 -2.07
N ALA A 230 -18.17 6.50 -2.94
CA ALA A 230 -17.09 7.46 -3.21
C ALA A 230 -16.73 8.36 -2.01
N LYS A 231 -17.60 8.46 -1.01
CA LYS A 231 -17.36 9.19 0.25
C LYS A 231 -16.83 8.29 1.37
N ALA A 232 -16.81 6.96 1.19
CA ALA A 232 -16.28 6.01 2.16
C ALA A 232 -14.76 5.89 1.99
N ILE A 233 -13.99 6.18 3.03
CA ILE A 233 -12.52 6.08 3.05
C ILE A 233 -12.12 5.02 4.07
N ILE A 234 -11.40 3.99 3.64
CA ILE A 234 -11.08 2.82 4.47
C ILE A 234 -9.88 3.10 5.36
N GLY A 235 -10.04 2.95 6.67
CA GLY A 235 -8.99 3.13 7.67
C GLY A 235 -7.98 1.97 7.69
N LEU A 236 -6.71 2.33 7.75
CA LEU A 236 -5.56 1.44 7.81
C LEU A 236 -4.74 1.77 9.06
N PRO A 237 -4.58 0.83 10.01
CA PRO A 237 -3.75 1.06 11.19
C PRO A 237 -2.26 0.88 10.86
N PHE A 238 -1.42 1.83 11.29
CA PHE A 238 0.03 1.70 11.22
C PHE A 238 0.63 1.32 12.58
N TYR A 239 -0.10 0.54 13.35
CA TYR A 239 0.24 0.06 14.67
C TYR A 239 -0.37 -1.32 14.92
N GLY A 240 -0.01 -1.91 16.05
CA GLY A 240 -0.59 -3.15 16.54
C GLY A 240 -0.73 -3.16 18.05
N TYR A 241 -1.32 -4.24 18.56
CA TYR A 241 -1.50 -4.48 19.99
C TYR A 241 -0.84 -5.77 20.42
N GLY A 242 -0.23 -5.75 21.60
CA GLY A 242 0.27 -6.92 22.30
C GLY A 242 -0.71 -7.40 23.37
N PHE A 243 -0.71 -8.71 23.63
CA PHE A 243 -1.51 -9.37 24.64
C PHE A 243 -0.63 -10.21 25.58
N GLY A 244 -1.14 -10.58 26.77
CA GLY A 244 -0.41 -11.39 27.74
C GLY A 244 0.92 -10.76 28.14
N ALA A 245 2.02 -11.48 27.96
CA ALA A 245 3.37 -10.97 28.28
C ALA A 245 3.81 -9.78 27.42
N SER A 246 3.16 -9.57 26.27
CA SER A 246 3.42 -8.44 25.36
C SER A 246 2.35 -7.34 25.47
N ALA A 247 1.50 -7.36 26.51
CA ALA A 247 0.42 -6.39 26.68
C ALA A 247 0.97 -4.95 26.68
N ASN A 248 0.44 -4.13 25.75
CA ASN A 248 0.87 -2.75 25.54
C ASN A 248 -0.32 -1.91 25.05
N GLN A 249 -0.29 -0.61 25.30
CA GLN A 249 -1.31 0.36 24.85
C GLN A 249 -1.28 0.62 23.35
N GLY A 250 -0.30 0.09 22.66
CA GLY A 250 -0.09 0.19 21.23
C GLY A 250 1.40 0.07 20.92
N ILE A 251 1.71 -0.57 19.82
CA ILE A 251 3.08 -0.76 19.35
C ILE A 251 3.14 -0.25 17.92
N SER A 252 3.97 0.76 17.65
CA SER A 252 4.12 1.28 16.29
C SER A 252 4.54 0.17 15.32
N TYR A 253 4.02 0.19 14.11
CA TYR A 253 4.46 -0.74 13.07
C TYR A 253 5.98 -0.69 12.84
N ALA A 254 6.58 0.51 12.88
CA ALA A 254 8.02 0.69 12.79
C ALA A 254 8.78 -0.13 13.83
N ASN A 255 8.32 -0.11 15.09
CA ASN A 255 8.95 -0.86 16.18
C ASN A 255 8.78 -2.38 15.99
N ILE A 256 7.60 -2.82 15.53
CA ILE A 256 7.35 -4.24 15.28
C ILE A 256 8.33 -4.78 14.21
N VAL A 257 8.44 -4.11 13.06
CA VAL A 257 9.31 -4.58 11.96
C VAL A 257 10.80 -4.33 12.19
N ALA A 258 11.15 -3.48 13.14
CA ALA A 258 12.53 -3.33 13.61
C ALA A 258 12.93 -4.47 14.54
N GLN A 259 12.02 -4.90 15.41
CA GLN A 259 12.28 -5.93 16.41
C GLN A 259 12.20 -7.36 15.84
N TYR A 260 11.30 -7.61 14.88
CA TYR A 260 11.05 -8.94 14.34
C TYR A 260 11.40 -9.01 12.85
N PRO A 261 12.51 -9.67 12.46
CA PRO A 261 12.87 -9.83 11.05
C PRO A 261 11.78 -10.53 10.24
N GLY A 262 11.39 -9.94 9.10
CA GLY A 262 10.34 -10.49 8.23
C GLY A 262 8.91 -10.10 8.63
N ALA A 263 8.72 -9.42 9.77
CA ALA A 263 7.42 -9.00 10.27
C ALA A 263 6.64 -8.11 9.28
N GLU A 264 7.32 -7.42 8.37
CA GLU A 264 6.65 -6.62 7.33
C GLU A 264 5.74 -7.46 6.41
N ASN A 265 5.88 -8.77 6.38
CA ASN A 265 5.08 -9.69 5.58
C ASN A 265 4.07 -10.51 6.39
N LEU A 266 3.95 -10.24 7.69
CA LEU A 266 3.10 -10.96 8.63
C LEU A 266 2.09 -10.00 9.27
N ASP A 267 1.01 -10.56 9.83
CA ASP A 267 0.00 -9.83 10.61
C ASP A 267 0.07 -10.16 12.12
N GLN A 268 1.02 -11.03 12.49
CA GLN A 268 1.24 -11.46 13.88
C GLN A 268 2.70 -11.85 14.09
N VAL A 269 3.27 -11.47 15.24
CA VAL A 269 4.60 -11.91 15.68
C VAL A 269 4.56 -12.26 17.17
N GLY A 270 5.52 -13.09 17.62
CA GLY A 270 5.66 -13.45 19.02
C GLY A 270 4.43 -14.16 19.62
N ASN A 271 3.52 -14.67 18.80
CA ASN A 271 2.24 -15.28 19.15
C ASN A 271 1.26 -14.38 19.93
N THR A 272 1.62 -13.13 20.21
CA THR A 272 0.86 -12.24 21.09
C THR A 272 0.75 -10.81 20.56
N ILE A 273 1.44 -10.43 19.48
CA ILE A 273 1.41 -9.11 18.90
C ILE A 273 0.71 -9.19 17.54
N TYR A 274 -0.40 -8.47 17.40
CA TYR A 274 -1.23 -8.45 16.21
C TYR A 274 -1.24 -7.04 15.58
N TYR A 275 -1.09 -6.98 14.26
CA TYR A 275 -1.00 -5.74 13.47
C TYR A 275 -1.37 -6.05 12.01
N ASN A 276 -1.23 -5.09 11.09
CA ASN A 276 -1.33 -5.36 9.66
C ASN A 276 0.04 -5.19 8.99
N GLY A 277 0.54 -6.24 8.35
CA GLY A 277 1.72 -6.19 7.49
C GLY A 277 1.42 -5.68 6.09
N ILE A 278 2.46 -5.58 5.26
CA ILE A 278 2.36 -5.11 3.87
C ILE A 278 1.30 -5.87 3.05
N PRO A 279 1.19 -7.23 3.11
CA PRO A 279 0.18 -7.94 2.35
C PRO A 279 -1.25 -7.50 2.67
N THR A 280 -1.62 -7.43 3.94
CA THR A 280 -2.96 -7.04 4.39
C THR A 280 -3.25 -5.57 4.09
N ILE A 281 -2.27 -4.67 4.28
CA ILE A 281 -2.42 -3.26 3.89
C ILE A 281 -2.66 -3.12 2.38
N LYS A 282 -1.92 -3.86 1.54
CA LYS A 282 -2.16 -3.87 0.09
C LYS A 282 -3.53 -4.42 -0.28
N GLN A 283 -3.98 -5.49 0.38
CA GLN A 283 -5.29 -6.08 0.15
C GLN A 283 -6.42 -5.10 0.49
N LYS A 284 -6.36 -4.45 1.66
CA LYS A 284 -7.32 -3.39 2.06
C LYS A 284 -7.29 -2.20 1.11
N THR A 285 -6.10 -1.78 0.68
CA THR A 285 -5.95 -0.68 -0.29
C THR A 285 -6.56 -1.07 -1.64
N THR A 286 -6.34 -2.29 -2.12
CA THR A 286 -6.95 -2.80 -3.35
C THR A 286 -8.47 -2.77 -3.26
N PHE A 287 -9.04 -3.27 -2.15
CA PHE A 287 -10.48 -3.16 -1.90
C PHE A 287 -10.97 -1.71 -1.95
N ALA A 288 -10.26 -0.80 -1.30
CA ALA A 288 -10.64 0.60 -1.24
C ALA A 288 -10.62 1.30 -2.60
N ILE A 289 -9.62 1.05 -3.45
CA ILE A 289 -9.57 1.64 -4.80
C ILE A 289 -10.64 1.08 -5.74
N GLN A 290 -11.08 -0.16 -5.52
CA GLN A 290 -12.13 -0.79 -6.31
C GLN A 290 -13.53 -0.35 -5.88
N ASN A 291 -13.79 -0.24 -4.59
CA ASN A 291 -15.14 -0.12 -4.03
C ASN A 291 -15.41 1.22 -3.32
N ALA A 292 -14.40 1.92 -2.81
CA ALA A 292 -14.51 3.08 -1.94
C ALA A 292 -13.85 4.34 -2.54
N GLY A 293 -13.85 5.44 -1.82
CA GLY A 293 -13.24 6.72 -2.23
C GLY A 293 -11.73 6.79 -2.04
N GLY A 294 -11.13 5.87 -1.27
CA GLY A 294 -9.70 5.86 -0.96
C GLY A 294 -9.40 5.23 0.39
N VAL A 295 -8.23 5.54 0.92
CA VAL A 295 -7.75 5.04 2.21
C VAL A 295 -7.37 6.16 3.17
N MET A 296 -7.46 5.88 4.47
CA MET A 296 -7.00 6.75 5.56
C MET A 296 -6.04 5.97 6.46
N ILE A 297 -5.05 6.64 6.99
CA ILE A 297 -3.96 6.07 7.79
C ILE A 297 -4.02 6.62 9.20
N TRP A 298 -4.16 5.76 10.20
CA TRP A 298 -3.97 6.05 11.62
C TRP A 298 -2.75 5.31 12.15
N GLU A 299 -1.61 5.93 12.46
CA GLU A 299 -1.25 7.29 12.11
C GLU A 299 0.18 7.29 11.52
N LEU A 300 0.50 8.32 10.75
CA LEU A 300 1.66 8.30 9.86
C LEU A 300 3.02 8.25 10.57
N SER A 301 3.13 8.78 11.80
CA SER A 301 4.40 8.77 12.54
C SER A 301 4.82 7.38 13.01
N GLN A 302 3.92 6.41 12.93
CA GLN A 302 4.17 5.02 13.30
C GLN A 302 4.63 4.13 12.12
N ASP A 303 4.75 4.70 10.90
CA ASP A 303 5.22 3.96 9.73
C ASP A 303 6.72 3.66 9.79
N ALA A 304 7.11 2.55 9.20
CA ALA A 304 8.51 2.23 8.94
C ALA A 304 9.03 2.97 7.70
N THR A 305 10.33 2.97 7.49
CA THR A 305 10.98 3.61 6.34
C THR A 305 11.41 2.60 5.26
N GLY A 306 11.70 3.10 4.06
CA GLY A 306 12.25 2.31 2.96
C GLY A 306 11.29 1.24 2.43
N SER A 307 11.79 0.03 2.20
CA SER A 307 11.01 -1.08 1.64
C SER A 307 9.96 -1.64 2.59
N LYS A 308 10.08 -1.36 3.88
CA LYS A 308 9.13 -1.80 4.91
C LYS A 308 7.98 -0.82 5.13
N SER A 309 7.99 0.38 4.53
CA SER A 309 6.96 1.41 4.72
C SER A 309 5.58 0.97 4.20
N LEU A 310 4.57 1.05 5.06
CA LEU A 310 3.18 0.80 4.71
C LEU A 310 2.62 1.89 3.78
N LEU A 311 3.01 3.16 3.95
CA LEU A 311 2.64 4.23 3.01
C LEU A 311 3.20 3.95 1.61
N THR A 312 4.42 3.40 1.52
CA THR A 312 4.98 2.96 0.24
C THR A 312 4.14 1.83 -0.35
N ALA A 313 3.73 0.86 0.46
CA ALA A 313 2.87 -0.25 0.02
C ALA A 313 1.50 0.23 -0.48
N VAL A 314 0.86 1.18 0.22
CA VAL A 314 -0.37 1.86 -0.22
C VAL A 314 -0.17 2.53 -1.59
N ASN A 315 0.88 3.33 -1.72
CA ASN A 315 1.17 4.06 -2.96
C ASN A 315 1.42 3.12 -4.15
N GLN A 316 2.09 1.99 -3.93
CA GLN A 316 2.31 0.96 -4.95
C GLN A 316 0.99 0.43 -5.53
N VAL A 317 0.00 0.19 -4.67
CA VAL A 317 -1.32 -0.27 -5.12
C VAL A 317 -2.04 0.82 -5.90
N ILE A 318 -2.03 2.06 -5.40
CA ILE A 318 -2.75 3.19 -6.03
C ILE A 318 -2.18 3.57 -7.39
N THR A 319 -0.86 3.57 -7.52
CA THR A 319 -0.18 3.95 -8.77
C THR A 319 0.01 2.77 -9.74
N GLY A 320 -0.30 1.55 -9.30
CA GLY A 320 0.04 0.33 -10.04
C GLY A 320 1.55 0.10 -10.14
N SER A 321 2.35 0.86 -9.38
CA SER A 321 3.81 0.79 -9.39
C SER A 321 4.29 -0.24 -8.36
N ASN A 322 4.41 -1.49 -8.78
CA ASN A 322 5.19 -2.46 -8.01
C ASN A 322 6.68 -2.22 -8.29
N PRO A 323 7.58 -2.26 -7.27
CA PRO A 323 9.01 -2.31 -7.53
C PRO A 323 9.33 -3.45 -8.51
N PRO A 324 10.34 -3.32 -9.36
CA PRO A 324 10.79 -4.43 -10.19
C PRO A 324 11.05 -5.66 -9.31
N GLY A 325 10.30 -6.76 -9.55
CA GLY A 325 10.41 -8.01 -8.81
C GLY A 325 9.38 -8.26 -7.70
N THR A 326 8.53 -7.28 -7.33
CA THR A 326 7.41 -7.50 -6.40
C THR A 326 6.08 -7.49 -7.16
N GLY A 327 5.64 -8.64 -7.67
CA GLY A 327 4.33 -8.81 -8.30
C GLY A 327 3.17 -8.73 -7.28
N THR A 328 1.95 -8.68 -7.79
CA THR A 328 0.74 -8.82 -6.97
C THR A 328 0.68 -10.25 -6.41
N LEU A 329 0.83 -10.38 -5.09
CA LEU A 329 0.69 -11.66 -4.38
C LEU A 329 -0.78 -11.86 -4.02
N ILE A 330 -1.32 -13.05 -4.30
CA ILE A 330 -2.71 -13.43 -4.02
C ILE A 330 -2.66 -14.77 -3.29
N GLN A 331 -3.22 -14.81 -2.09
CA GLN A 331 -3.38 -16.07 -1.33
C GLN A 331 -4.43 -16.93 -2.02
N ALA A 332 -4.16 -18.22 -2.13
CA ALA A 332 -5.01 -19.12 -2.91
C ALA A 332 -6.40 -19.27 -2.32
N GLU A 333 -6.54 -19.20 -0.99
CA GLU A 333 -7.81 -19.28 -0.28
C GLU A 333 -8.69 -18.03 -0.45
N ASN A 334 -8.15 -16.93 -0.98
CA ASN A 334 -8.90 -15.69 -1.23
C ASN A 334 -9.66 -15.69 -2.56
N TYR A 335 -10.09 -16.86 -3.03
CA TYR A 335 -10.94 -16.96 -4.21
C TYR A 335 -12.32 -16.31 -3.97
N ASN A 336 -12.88 -15.74 -5.04
CA ASN A 336 -14.26 -15.21 -5.04
C ASN A 336 -15.29 -16.30 -5.26
N THR A 337 -14.96 -17.27 -6.14
CA THR A 337 -15.76 -18.46 -6.41
C THR A 337 -14.86 -19.65 -6.70
N MET A 338 -15.36 -20.85 -6.43
CA MET A 338 -14.62 -22.07 -6.68
C MET A 338 -15.57 -23.26 -6.94
N SER A 339 -15.00 -24.39 -7.38
CA SER A 339 -15.66 -25.70 -7.40
C SER A 339 -14.66 -26.79 -7.03
N GLY A 340 -15.05 -27.68 -6.13
CA GLY A 340 -14.35 -28.91 -5.77
C GLY A 340 -13.27 -28.75 -4.70
N VAL A 341 -12.54 -27.65 -4.64
CA VAL A 341 -11.40 -27.43 -3.74
C VAL A 341 -11.83 -27.18 -2.29
N GLN A 342 -10.91 -27.42 -1.34
CA GLN A 342 -11.07 -27.10 0.08
C GLN A 342 -9.84 -26.35 0.61
N THR A 343 -9.96 -25.74 1.78
CA THR A 343 -8.86 -25.07 2.46
C THR A 343 -8.39 -25.87 3.66
N GLU A 344 -7.09 -25.80 3.94
CA GLU A 344 -6.45 -26.40 5.12
C GLU A 344 -5.35 -25.47 5.65
N ALA A 345 -4.89 -25.70 6.89
CA ALA A 345 -3.80 -24.94 7.48
C ALA A 345 -2.47 -25.23 6.74
N THR A 346 -1.74 -24.16 6.35
CA THR A 346 -0.44 -24.31 5.70
C THR A 346 0.71 -24.32 6.69
N THR A 347 1.74 -25.10 6.39
CA THR A 347 3.04 -25.05 7.09
C THR A 347 4.07 -24.18 6.38
N ASP A 348 3.70 -23.54 5.27
CA ASP A 348 4.59 -22.66 4.53
C ASP A 348 4.94 -21.39 5.33
N THR A 349 6.02 -20.75 4.94
CA THR A 349 6.45 -19.49 5.57
C THR A 349 5.34 -18.44 5.49
N GLY A 350 4.95 -17.90 6.62
CA GLY A 350 3.86 -16.94 6.75
C GLY A 350 2.58 -17.51 7.35
N GLY A 351 2.42 -18.84 7.42
CA GLY A 351 1.23 -19.48 7.98
C GLY A 351 -0.05 -19.18 7.19
N GLY A 352 -1.21 -19.31 7.83
CA GLY A 352 -2.52 -19.10 7.20
C GLY A 352 -3.13 -20.39 6.66
N LEU A 353 -3.83 -20.29 5.53
CA LEU A 353 -4.46 -21.40 4.84
C LEU A 353 -3.80 -21.64 3.48
N ASN A 354 -3.95 -22.82 2.93
CA ASN A 354 -3.74 -23.13 1.52
C ASN A 354 -4.98 -23.80 0.93
N VAL A 355 -5.10 -23.79 -0.37
CA VAL A 355 -6.08 -24.62 -1.09
C VAL A 355 -5.48 -25.99 -1.32
N GLY A 356 -6.22 -27.01 -0.96
CA GLY A 356 -5.90 -28.42 -1.14
C GLY A 356 -7.12 -29.21 -1.62
N TYR A 357 -7.02 -30.55 -1.56
CA TYR A 357 -8.05 -31.48 -2.01
C TYR A 357 -8.46 -31.23 -3.48
N CYS A 358 -7.48 -30.82 -4.30
CA CYS A 358 -7.70 -30.43 -5.67
C CYS A 358 -7.74 -31.64 -6.59
N ASP A 359 -8.92 -31.96 -7.12
CA ASP A 359 -9.13 -33.01 -8.10
C ASP A 359 -9.17 -32.46 -9.53
N THR A 360 -8.98 -33.35 -10.51
CA THR A 360 -9.08 -32.98 -11.92
C THR A 360 -10.46 -32.41 -12.25
N GLY A 361 -10.51 -31.20 -12.76
CA GLY A 361 -11.75 -30.49 -13.06
C GLY A 361 -12.10 -29.40 -12.05
N ASP A 362 -11.45 -29.36 -10.90
CA ASP A 362 -11.64 -28.32 -9.91
C ASP A 362 -11.06 -26.99 -10.37
N TRP A 363 -11.62 -25.91 -9.83
CA TRP A 363 -11.18 -24.56 -10.21
C TRP A 363 -11.43 -23.52 -9.13
N MET A 364 -10.69 -22.42 -9.22
CA MET A 364 -10.83 -21.22 -8.40
C MET A 364 -10.83 -19.99 -9.31
N ALA A 365 -11.63 -18.97 -8.97
CA ALA A 365 -11.65 -17.70 -9.70
C ALA A 365 -11.45 -16.52 -8.73
N TYR A 366 -10.59 -15.58 -9.15
CA TYR A 366 -10.19 -14.37 -8.44
C TYR A 366 -10.61 -13.18 -9.28
N TYR A 367 -11.48 -12.31 -8.74
CA TYR A 367 -12.09 -11.24 -9.51
C TYR A 367 -11.25 -9.96 -9.47
N ASN A 368 -11.42 -9.14 -10.51
CA ASN A 368 -10.83 -7.81 -10.59
C ASN A 368 -9.29 -7.79 -10.53
N ILE A 369 -8.62 -8.79 -11.07
CA ILE A 369 -7.16 -8.80 -11.19
C ILE A 369 -6.75 -7.81 -12.27
N ASN A 370 -5.99 -6.78 -11.88
CA ASN A 370 -5.58 -5.70 -12.78
C ASN A 370 -4.21 -5.96 -13.40
N PHE A 371 -4.16 -5.87 -14.73
CA PHE A 371 -2.94 -5.83 -15.53
C PHE A 371 -2.78 -4.41 -16.06
N PRO A 372 -2.01 -3.55 -15.40
CA PRO A 372 -2.02 -2.10 -15.67
C PRO A 372 -1.44 -1.71 -17.04
N THR A 373 -0.65 -2.56 -17.67
CA THR A 373 -0.04 -2.32 -18.99
C THR A 373 0.03 -3.62 -19.78
N SER A 374 -0.15 -3.56 -21.09
CA SER A 374 0.05 -4.74 -21.95
C SER A 374 1.49 -5.23 -21.97
N GLY A 375 1.70 -6.54 -22.15
CA GLY A 375 3.02 -7.17 -22.31
C GLY A 375 3.18 -8.45 -21.49
N ASN A 376 4.43 -8.87 -21.28
CA ASN A 376 4.74 -10.12 -20.60
C ASN A 376 4.63 -9.98 -19.08
N TYR A 377 4.05 -10.99 -18.45
CA TYR A 377 3.95 -11.18 -17.02
C TYR A 377 4.50 -12.55 -16.63
N VAL A 378 5.22 -12.62 -15.51
CA VAL A 378 5.55 -13.88 -14.86
C VAL A 378 4.48 -14.17 -13.82
N ILE A 379 3.89 -15.35 -13.89
CA ILE A 379 2.96 -15.86 -12.89
C ILE A 379 3.67 -16.99 -12.15
N GLU A 380 3.90 -16.78 -10.85
CA GLU A 380 4.48 -17.74 -9.93
C GLU A 380 3.36 -18.41 -9.14
N TYR A 381 3.47 -19.71 -8.89
CA TYR A 381 2.54 -20.49 -8.08
C TYR A 381 3.33 -21.20 -6.99
N ARG A 382 2.95 -21.02 -5.74
CA ARG A 382 3.52 -21.71 -4.58
C ARG A 382 2.75 -22.98 -4.33
N VAL A 383 3.33 -24.10 -4.69
CA VAL A 383 2.67 -25.41 -4.77
C VAL A 383 3.33 -26.46 -3.92
N ALA A 384 2.54 -27.46 -3.49
CA ALA A 384 3.04 -28.70 -2.90
C ALA A 384 2.29 -29.90 -3.52
N SER A 385 2.96 -31.03 -3.62
CA SER A 385 2.40 -32.28 -4.14
C SER A 385 3.14 -33.49 -3.57
N ALA A 386 2.38 -34.52 -3.19
CA ALA A 386 2.93 -35.83 -2.82
C ALA A 386 2.93 -36.82 -4.00
N VAL A 387 2.46 -36.41 -5.19
CA VAL A 387 2.31 -37.28 -6.35
C VAL A 387 3.04 -36.72 -7.58
N ASN A 388 3.28 -37.58 -8.56
CA ASN A 388 3.84 -37.16 -9.84
C ASN A 388 2.73 -36.80 -10.85
N GLY A 389 3.03 -35.88 -11.76
CA GLY A 389 2.16 -35.56 -12.90
C GLY A 389 1.03 -34.58 -12.61
N ALA A 390 0.97 -34.04 -11.42
CA ALA A 390 0.02 -32.97 -11.07
C ALA A 390 0.21 -31.75 -11.98
N LYS A 391 -0.91 -31.07 -12.33
CA LYS A 391 -0.88 -29.99 -13.31
C LYS A 391 -2.00 -29.00 -13.06
N LEU A 392 -1.68 -27.71 -13.13
CA LEU A 392 -2.65 -26.63 -13.14
C LEU A 392 -2.53 -25.77 -14.40
N SER A 393 -3.59 -25.08 -14.75
CA SER A 393 -3.59 -24.03 -15.80
C SER A 393 -4.22 -22.76 -15.27
N SER A 394 -3.96 -21.65 -15.94
CA SER A 394 -4.62 -20.39 -15.66
C SER A 394 -5.22 -19.77 -16.92
N ASP A 395 -6.23 -18.94 -16.71
CA ASP A 395 -6.97 -18.25 -17.76
C ASP A 395 -7.50 -16.90 -17.26
N LEU A 396 -8.05 -16.12 -18.18
CA LEU A 396 -8.79 -14.90 -17.87
C LEU A 396 -10.22 -15.02 -18.40
N ASN A 397 -11.16 -14.46 -17.62
CA ASN A 397 -12.58 -14.37 -17.92
C ASN A 397 -13.20 -15.73 -18.26
N ALA A 398 -13.07 -16.68 -17.32
CA ALA A 398 -13.65 -18.02 -17.41
C ALA A 398 -13.26 -18.77 -18.70
N GLY A 399 -11.96 -18.84 -18.99
CA GLY A 399 -11.42 -19.58 -20.13
C GLY A 399 -11.41 -18.83 -21.45
N THR A 400 -11.92 -17.60 -21.52
CA THR A 400 -11.95 -16.81 -22.77
C THR A 400 -10.54 -16.50 -23.27
N ILE A 401 -9.58 -16.27 -22.38
CA ILE A 401 -8.16 -16.05 -22.69
C ILE A 401 -7.34 -17.08 -21.92
N GLN A 402 -6.80 -18.05 -22.62
CA GLN A 402 -5.94 -19.08 -22.02
C GLN A 402 -4.54 -18.51 -21.79
N LEU A 403 -4.01 -18.65 -20.57
CA LEU A 403 -2.66 -18.21 -20.21
C LEU A 403 -1.64 -19.33 -20.25
N GLY A 404 -2.10 -20.59 -20.30
CA GLY A 404 -1.23 -21.76 -20.35
C GLY A 404 -1.30 -22.61 -19.09
N ALA A 405 -0.42 -23.60 -19.01
CA ALA A 405 -0.41 -24.60 -17.94
C ALA A 405 0.98 -24.84 -17.37
N VAL A 406 1.05 -25.22 -16.10
CA VAL A 406 2.28 -25.47 -15.36
C VAL A 406 2.23 -26.87 -14.75
N ASN A 407 3.29 -27.64 -14.93
CA ASN A 407 3.47 -28.90 -14.21
C ASN A 407 3.86 -28.64 -12.75
N VAL A 408 3.19 -29.32 -11.84
CA VAL A 408 3.49 -29.28 -10.41
C VAL A 408 4.39 -30.48 -10.09
N PRO A 409 5.64 -30.25 -9.67
CA PRO A 409 6.54 -31.35 -9.33
C PRO A 409 6.06 -32.08 -8.08
N ASN A 410 6.42 -33.36 -7.96
CA ASN A 410 6.32 -34.03 -6.66
C ASN A 410 7.34 -33.39 -5.70
N THR A 411 6.85 -32.70 -4.70
CA THR A 411 7.67 -32.00 -3.69
C THR A 411 7.99 -32.88 -2.48
N GLY A 412 7.51 -34.13 -2.46
CA GLY A 412 7.72 -35.08 -1.37
C GLY A 412 6.70 -34.97 -0.24
N GLY A 413 5.63 -34.20 -0.40
CA GLY A 413 4.56 -34.07 0.59
C GLY A 413 3.60 -32.93 0.29
N TRP A 414 2.38 -33.02 0.87
CA TRP A 414 1.31 -32.04 0.68
C TRP A 414 1.58 -30.67 1.31
N GLN A 415 2.61 -30.57 2.15
CA GLN A 415 3.03 -29.34 2.82
C GLN A 415 4.53 -29.04 2.58
N ASN A 416 5.15 -29.70 1.59
CA ASN A 416 6.51 -29.38 1.14
C ASN A 416 6.42 -28.41 -0.04
N TRP A 417 6.67 -27.14 0.22
CA TRP A 417 6.34 -26.07 -0.70
C TRP A 417 7.47 -25.73 -1.68
N GLN A 418 7.13 -25.60 -2.96
CA GLN A 418 8.02 -25.16 -4.02
C GLN A 418 7.31 -24.11 -4.89
N THR A 419 8.07 -23.17 -5.47
CA THR A 419 7.54 -22.21 -6.42
C THR A 419 7.80 -22.67 -7.85
N VAL A 420 6.75 -22.70 -8.67
CA VAL A 420 6.81 -22.92 -10.12
C VAL A 420 6.26 -21.69 -10.84
N SER A 421 6.63 -21.47 -12.11
CA SER A 421 6.21 -20.25 -12.80
C SER A 421 6.00 -20.46 -14.30
N GLN A 422 5.26 -19.53 -14.91
CA GLN A 422 5.14 -19.38 -16.37
C GLN A 422 5.21 -17.91 -16.75
N THR A 423 5.60 -17.63 -17.99
CA THR A 423 5.53 -16.29 -18.58
C THR A 423 4.39 -16.22 -19.58
N VAL A 424 3.53 -15.23 -19.45
CA VAL A 424 2.35 -15.03 -20.27
C VAL A 424 2.30 -13.61 -20.84
N ASN A 425 1.71 -13.44 -22.03
CA ASN A 425 1.46 -12.10 -22.58
C ASN A 425 0.01 -11.72 -22.32
N VAL A 426 -0.22 -10.59 -21.66
CA VAL A 426 -1.57 -10.10 -21.31
C VAL A 426 -1.71 -8.64 -21.73
N ASN A 427 -2.86 -8.30 -22.31
CA ASN A 427 -3.21 -6.91 -22.59
C ASN A 427 -3.58 -6.18 -21.31
N ALA A 428 -3.38 -4.83 -21.30
CA ALA A 428 -3.84 -4.01 -20.19
C ALA A 428 -5.35 -4.16 -19.99
N GLY A 429 -5.76 -4.31 -18.72
CA GLY A 429 -7.17 -4.49 -18.38
C GLY A 429 -7.35 -5.09 -16.99
N THR A 430 -8.59 -5.17 -16.56
CA THR A 430 -9.00 -5.85 -15.33
C THR A 430 -9.80 -7.09 -15.71
N TYR A 431 -9.41 -8.24 -15.17
CA TYR A 431 -9.92 -9.54 -15.57
C TYR A 431 -10.32 -10.37 -14.33
N ASN A 432 -11.20 -11.34 -14.56
CA ASN A 432 -11.37 -12.46 -13.62
C ASN A 432 -10.29 -13.50 -13.95
N PHE A 433 -9.40 -13.78 -12.99
CA PHE A 433 -8.31 -14.72 -13.15
C PHE A 433 -8.75 -16.11 -12.68
N GLY A 434 -8.67 -17.11 -13.52
CA GLY A 434 -9.00 -18.50 -13.25
C GLY A 434 -7.76 -19.36 -13.00
N ILE A 435 -7.85 -20.28 -12.05
CA ILE A 435 -6.91 -21.41 -11.90
C ILE A 435 -7.74 -22.69 -12.00
N TYR A 436 -7.36 -23.58 -12.90
CA TYR A 436 -8.03 -24.84 -13.19
C TYR A 436 -7.07 -26.01 -12.96
N ILE A 437 -7.52 -27.04 -12.29
CA ILE A 437 -6.76 -28.26 -12.00
C ILE A 437 -6.90 -29.22 -13.19
N GLN A 438 -5.86 -29.31 -13.99
CA GLN A 438 -5.85 -30.21 -15.14
C GLN A 438 -5.58 -31.67 -14.76
N THR A 439 -4.78 -31.87 -13.70
CA THR A 439 -4.47 -33.19 -13.14
C THR A 439 -4.38 -33.05 -11.62
N SER A 440 -5.09 -33.93 -10.90
CA SER A 440 -5.17 -33.95 -9.43
C SER A 440 -3.81 -33.98 -8.75
N GLY A 441 -3.79 -33.61 -7.48
CA GLY A 441 -2.59 -33.67 -6.64
C GLY A 441 -1.86 -32.35 -6.48
N VAL A 442 -2.59 -31.24 -6.51
CA VAL A 442 -2.07 -29.90 -6.29
C VAL A 442 -2.54 -29.38 -4.94
N ASN A 443 -1.60 -28.96 -4.09
CA ASN A 443 -1.86 -27.96 -3.05
C ASN A 443 -1.30 -26.62 -3.54
N LEU A 444 -2.05 -25.54 -3.35
CA LEU A 444 -1.69 -24.18 -3.76
C LEU A 444 -1.81 -23.24 -2.57
N ASN A 445 -0.69 -22.59 -2.20
CA ASN A 445 -0.67 -21.65 -1.09
C ASN A 445 -0.96 -20.22 -1.58
N TRP A 446 -0.21 -19.77 -2.60
CA TRP A 446 -0.42 -18.45 -3.22
C TRP A 446 0.05 -18.47 -4.68
N PHE A 447 -0.38 -17.45 -5.41
CA PHE A 447 0.22 -17.12 -6.70
C PHE A 447 0.60 -15.65 -6.75
N ARG A 448 1.60 -15.32 -7.59
CA ARG A 448 2.09 -13.96 -7.76
C ARG A 448 2.14 -13.61 -9.23
N ILE A 449 1.60 -12.43 -9.58
CA ILE A 449 1.62 -11.91 -10.94
C ILE A 449 2.60 -10.73 -10.97
N THR A 450 3.70 -10.88 -11.67
CA THR A 450 4.76 -9.85 -11.79
C THR A 450 4.85 -9.42 -13.23
N LYS A 451 4.74 -8.12 -13.52
CA LYS A 451 5.07 -7.59 -14.84
C LYS A 451 6.52 -7.93 -15.13
N SER A 452 6.77 -8.70 -16.19
CA SER A 452 8.14 -8.82 -16.72
C SER A 452 8.57 -7.43 -17.13
N GLY A 453 9.64 -6.91 -16.54
CA GLY A 453 10.12 -5.58 -16.88
C GLY A 453 10.17 -5.47 -18.40
N SER A 454 9.43 -4.53 -18.97
CA SER A 454 9.85 -3.98 -20.24
C SER A 454 11.25 -3.44 -19.91
N ALA A 455 12.29 -4.12 -20.37
CA ALA A 455 13.43 -3.37 -20.79
C ALA A 455 12.81 -2.25 -21.63
N LEU A 456 12.70 -1.02 -21.08
CA LEU A 456 12.79 0.14 -21.92
C LEU A 456 13.83 -0.28 -22.97
N ALA A 457 13.51 -0.05 -24.25
CA ALA A 457 14.50 -0.14 -25.29
C ALA A 457 15.56 0.97 -25.03
N ALA A 458 16.22 0.87 -23.92
CA ALA A 458 17.56 1.27 -23.69
C ALA A 458 18.35 0.13 -24.34
N LYS A 459 19.06 0.44 -25.46
CA LYS A 459 20.14 -0.37 -25.99
C LYS A 459 20.56 -1.37 -24.94
N SER A 460 20.46 -2.68 -25.24
CA SER A 460 20.92 -3.75 -24.39
C SER A 460 22.34 -3.43 -23.92
N ALA A 461 22.44 -2.79 -22.77
CA ALA A 461 23.68 -2.63 -22.06
C ALA A 461 23.83 -3.83 -21.10
N PRO A 462 25.01 -4.30 -20.86
CA PRO A 462 25.35 -5.67 -20.43
C PRO A 462 25.15 -5.94 -18.93
N ALA A 463 24.07 -5.46 -18.31
CA ALA A 463 23.82 -5.62 -16.87
C ALA A 463 23.69 -7.08 -16.41
N ASP A 464 23.02 -7.93 -17.19
CA ASP A 464 22.87 -9.35 -16.85
C ASP A 464 24.18 -10.12 -16.92
N LYS A 465 25.12 -9.69 -17.76
CA LYS A 465 26.45 -10.32 -17.88
C LYS A 465 27.39 -9.98 -16.70
N ILE A 466 27.18 -8.82 -16.06
CA ILE A 466 28.03 -8.41 -14.91
C ILE A 466 27.61 -9.13 -13.63
N GLN A 467 26.32 -9.40 -13.43
CA GLN A 467 25.85 -10.19 -12.27
C GLN A 467 26.29 -11.67 -12.36
N SER A 468 26.35 -12.24 -13.55
CA SER A 468 26.88 -13.60 -13.80
C SER A 468 28.38 -13.63 -14.05
N LEU A 469 29.11 -12.52 -13.84
CA LEU A 469 30.54 -12.39 -14.06
C LEU A 469 31.32 -13.49 -13.38
N THR A 470 32.08 -14.26 -14.13
CA THR A 470 33.11 -15.17 -13.62
C THR A 470 34.49 -14.62 -13.90
N ILE A 471 35.45 -15.01 -13.10
CA ILE A 471 36.86 -14.59 -13.23
C ILE A 471 37.73 -15.81 -13.45
N TYR A 472 38.68 -15.68 -14.36
CA TYR A 472 39.59 -16.79 -14.72
C TYR A 472 40.95 -16.29 -15.20
N PRO A 473 42.02 -17.10 -15.06
CA PRO A 473 42.03 -18.34 -14.31
C PRO A 473 41.89 -18.11 -12.80
N ASN A 474 41.32 -19.06 -12.10
CA ASN A 474 41.24 -19.03 -10.64
C ASN A 474 41.48 -20.45 -10.10
N PRO A 475 42.63 -20.72 -9.47
CA PRO A 475 43.69 -19.80 -9.03
C PRO A 475 44.48 -19.14 -10.16
N THR A 476 45.08 -17.97 -9.90
CA THR A 476 45.89 -17.19 -10.85
C THR A 476 47.29 -16.89 -10.33
N GLU A 477 48.25 -16.69 -11.26
CA GLU A 477 49.62 -16.29 -10.94
C GLU A 477 49.89 -14.81 -11.23
N SER A 478 49.33 -14.24 -12.31
CA SER A 478 49.67 -12.87 -12.72
C SER A 478 48.50 -12.07 -13.25
N GLU A 479 47.51 -12.69 -13.86
CA GLU A 479 46.41 -11.99 -14.55
C GLU A 479 45.07 -12.65 -14.25
N LEU A 480 44.04 -11.84 -14.15
CA LEU A 480 42.62 -12.25 -14.07
C LEU A 480 41.86 -11.66 -15.23
N SER A 481 41.16 -12.50 -15.97
CA SER A 481 40.21 -12.13 -17.03
C SER A 481 38.77 -12.27 -16.57
N PHE A 482 37.88 -11.62 -17.28
CA PHE A 482 36.47 -11.56 -16.95
C PHE A 482 35.59 -12.20 -18.04
N SER A 483 34.56 -12.97 -17.68
CA SER A 483 33.68 -13.65 -18.63
C SER A 483 32.68 -12.70 -19.34
N ALA A 484 32.53 -11.46 -18.88
CA ALA A 484 31.79 -10.42 -19.53
C ALA A 484 32.65 -9.19 -19.77
N ASP A 485 32.28 -8.32 -20.73
CA ASP A 485 33.04 -7.11 -20.99
C ASP A 485 32.84 -6.08 -19.85
N VAL A 486 33.89 -5.93 -19.06
CA VAL A 486 34.00 -4.94 -17.98
C VAL A 486 35.13 -3.94 -18.24
N SER A 487 35.62 -3.85 -19.46
CA SER A 487 36.68 -2.89 -19.86
C SER A 487 36.22 -1.45 -19.55
N GLY A 488 37.10 -0.66 -18.94
CA GLY A 488 36.83 0.68 -18.46
C GLY A 488 36.14 0.75 -17.10
N GLY A 489 35.74 -0.39 -16.51
CA GLY A 489 35.21 -0.47 -15.15
C GLY A 489 36.31 -0.35 -14.09
N ASN A 490 35.94 -0.02 -12.86
CA ASN A 490 36.85 0.07 -11.72
C ASN A 490 36.88 -1.24 -10.95
N VAL A 491 38.08 -1.64 -10.54
CA VAL A 491 38.28 -2.82 -9.71
C VAL A 491 38.95 -2.45 -8.40
N SER A 492 38.45 -3.00 -7.31
CA SER A 492 39.09 -2.94 -5.99
C SER A 492 39.35 -4.37 -5.50
N ILE A 493 40.58 -4.64 -5.08
CA ILE A 493 41.00 -5.93 -4.53
C ILE A 493 41.20 -5.81 -3.03
N ILE A 494 40.58 -6.70 -2.27
CA ILE A 494 40.59 -6.71 -0.80
C ILE A 494 41.23 -8.02 -0.33
N ASN A 495 42.21 -7.95 0.56
CA ASN A 495 42.73 -9.10 1.25
C ASN A 495 41.73 -9.61 2.31
N THR A 496 41.42 -10.91 2.29
CA THR A 496 40.46 -11.52 3.22
C THR A 496 40.99 -11.66 4.65
N GLU A 497 42.31 -11.65 4.87
CA GLU A 497 42.92 -11.78 6.19
C GLU A 497 43.00 -10.47 6.98
N GLY A 498 43.01 -9.33 6.28
CA GLY A 498 43.09 -8.01 6.92
C GLY A 498 41.96 -7.04 6.59
N GLY A 499 41.08 -7.39 5.68
CA GLY A 499 39.95 -6.54 5.26
C GLY A 499 40.34 -5.23 4.55
N ALA A 500 41.61 -5.03 4.25
CA ALA A 500 42.12 -3.82 3.61
C ALA A 500 42.08 -3.93 2.08
N THR A 501 41.79 -2.84 1.40
CA THR A 501 41.94 -2.72 -0.06
C THR A 501 43.43 -2.67 -0.37
N VAL A 502 43.92 -3.65 -1.13
CA VAL A 502 45.34 -3.79 -1.47
C VAL A 502 45.65 -3.33 -2.89
N SER A 503 44.68 -3.18 -3.75
CA SER A 503 44.82 -2.65 -5.11
C SER A 503 43.53 -2.05 -5.62
N THR A 504 43.66 -0.98 -6.41
CA THR A 504 42.60 -0.39 -7.23
C THR A 504 43.08 -0.20 -8.64
N GLN A 505 42.35 -0.68 -9.64
CA GLN A 505 42.73 -0.62 -11.04
C GLN A 505 41.50 -0.33 -11.92
N THR A 506 41.75 0.20 -13.11
CA THR A 506 40.75 0.22 -14.17
C THR A 506 40.95 -0.98 -15.09
N VAL A 507 39.91 -1.70 -15.43
CA VAL A 507 39.99 -2.88 -16.30
C VAL A 507 40.41 -2.47 -17.70
N SER A 508 41.48 -3.08 -18.20
CA SER A 508 41.99 -2.89 -19.56
C SER A 508 41.94 -4.23 -20.31
N ASN A 509 41.47 -4.22 -21.55
CA ASN A 509 41.33 -5.42 -22.38
C ASN A 509 40.61 -6.58 -21.68
N ASN A 510 39.62 -6.23 -20.86
CA ASN A 510 38.82 -7.19 -20.10
C ASN A 510 39.60 -8.07 -19.11
N SER A 511 40.75 -7.57 -18.64
CA SER A 511 41.64 -8.23 -17.66
C SER A 511 42.28 -7.24 -16.70
N ILE A 512 42.86 -7.73 -15.63
CA ILE A 512 43.64 -6.98 -14.65
C ILE A 512 44.93 -7.73 -14.28
N ASP A 513 45.99 -6.98 -13.97
CA ASP A 513 47.24 -7.50 -13.45
C ASP A 513 47.16 -7.68 -11.91
N VAL A 514 47.45 -8.88 -11.45
CA VAL A 514 47.54 -9.26 -10.04
C VAL A 514 48.91 -9.83 -9.66
N SER A 515 49.91 -9.67 -10.53
CA SER A 515 51.27 -10.23 -10.36
C SER A 515 51.94 -9.73 -9.08
N THR A 516 51.65 -8.51 -8.64
CA THR A 516 52.24 -7.88 -7.44
C THR A 516 51.61 -8.33 -6.12
N LEU A 517 50.51 -9.07 -6.17
CA LEU A 517 49.87 -9.59 -4.96
C LEU A 517 50.60 -10.80 -4.41
N LYS A 518 50.69 -10.90 -3.10
CA LYS A 518 51.21 -12.09 -2.41
C LYS A 518 50.26 -13.27 -2.60
N SER A 519 50.77 -14.50 -2.49
CA SER A 519 49.90 -15.69 -2.46
C SER A 519 48.87 -15.58 -1.33
N GLY A 520 47.61 -15.87 -1.63
CA GLY A 520 46.53 -15.72 -0.67
C GLY A 520 45.13 -15.70 -1.29
N ILE A 521 44.10 -15.50 -0.44
CA ILE A 521 42.72 -15.40 -0.86
C ILE A 521 42.30 -13.93 -0.87
N TYR A 522 41.66 -13.51 -1.96
CA TYR A 522 41.24 -12.14 -2.19
C TYR A 522 39.80 -12.06 -2.63
N LEU A 523 39.15 -10.95 -2.30
CA LEU A 523 37.92 -10.52 -2.91
C LEU A 523 38.20 -9.42 -3.94
N ILE A 524 37.66 -9.58 -5.13
CA ILE A 524 37.68 -8.59 -6.18
C ILE A 524 36.29 -8.00 -6.35
N SER A 525 36.19 -6.69 -6.23
CA SER A 525 34.97 -5.92 -6.51
C SER A 525 35.13 -5.22 -7.85
N VAL A 526 34.27 -5.52 -8.79
CA VAL A 526 34.23 -4.91 -10.13
C VAL A 526 33.04 -4.00 -10.21
N GLU A 527 33.21 -2.75 -10.59
CA GLU A 527 32.14 -1.76 -10.75
C GLU A 527 32.24 -1.14 -12.16
N LYS A 528 31.12 -1.26 -12.92
CA LYS A 528 30.97 -0.65 -14.24
C LYS A 528 29.53 -0.20 -14.42
N ASP A 529 29.31 1.00 -14.94
CA ASP A 529 28.00 1.58 -15.22
C ASP A 529 27.04 1.58 -14.00
N GLY A 530 27.59 1.77 -12.78
CA GLY A 530 26.84 1.78 -11.52
C GLY A 530 26.48 0.39 -10.97
N ILE A 531 26.90 -0.69 -11.65
CA ILE A 531 26.69 -2.08 -11.19
C ILE A 531 27.97 -2.59 -10.54
N LYS A 532 27.84 -3.10 -9.32
CA LYS A 532 28.92 -3.64 -8.52
C LYS A 532 28.77 -5.14 -8.31
N THR A 533 29.80 -5.90 -8.63
CA THR A 533 29.85 -7.36 -8.44
C THR A 533 31.13 -7.76 -7.69
N VAL A 534 31.01 -8.69 -6.73
CA VAL A 534 32.13 -9.18 -5.93
C VAL A 534 32.35 -10.65 -6.21
N ARG A 535 33.62 -11.03 -6.41
CA ARG A 535 34.04 -12.42 -6.62
C ARG A 535 35.27 -12.73 -5.74
N ARG A 536 35.47 -14.01 -5.44
CA ARG A 536 36.64 -14.51 -4.72
C ARG A 536 37.61 -15.14 -5.68
N PHE A 537 38.90 -14.85 -5.51
CA PHE A 537 39.97 -15.56 -6.23
C PHE A 537 41.11 -15.96 -5.30
N ILE A 538 41.92 -16.89 -5.79
CA ILE A 538 43.14 -17.39 -5.14
C ILE A 538 44.34 -16.95 -5.98
N LYS A 539 45.24 -16.19 -5.38
CA LYS A 539 46.56 -15.85 -5.92
C LYS A 539 47.55 -16.93 -5.50
N LYS A 540 48.22 -17.53 -6.48
CA LYS A 540 49.35 -18.46 -6.26
C LYS A 540 50.64 -17.72 -5.99
#